data_6108bc4d15ffa048f3fb123e1cda9ba0
#
_entry.id   6108bc4d15ffa048f3fb123e1cda9ba0
#
_cell.length_a   1.000
_cell.length_b   1.000
_cell.length_c   1.000
_cell.angle_alpha   90.00
_cell.angle_beta   90.00
_cell.angle_gamma   90.00
#
_symmetry.space_group_name_H-M   'P 1'
#
loop_
_entity.id
_entity.type
_entity.pdbx_description
1 polymer ?
#
loop_
_entity_poly.entity_id
_entity_poly.type
_entity_poly.pdbx_seq_one_letter_code
_entity_poly.pdbx_strand_id
1 'polypeptide(L)'
;NQADAEQYEAANGILKAIFKINPHHSESWALQAAIHTVQNKTEEAKAARDSGLKFWKTNPLVDHEIGKKLSSKYLFKEGAFHQRLALGFDKEYVAAKTQLAQDLLRLGQDEEGWKLAEEAHEADGYDVTTYNLLTLYDTLKNYVTIERNGFLLRMTAEEAALYGDEAIDLLTEARDLFSKKYDTQIEDPVIVEIFPEKKDFAVRTFGIPGGDGYMGVCFGKVITANSPKSLLGFQQNWQSLLWHEYCHVITLQKTNNRMPRWLSEGISVYEERLRHSSWGEQMSPEYRDFILGGEMTPVERLSMAFLVPKSPAHIQFAYYQSSLVVEYLVKNFGEECISKILQDLGEGMFINIAIEKHATKLDELQEAFTEFATAKAEAFAAEADLARPNPLEVNPIDKNAIVDWLEDNPNNIWALNTTCANLIEEEKFAEAIPLLERSIRLHPRQRGGNSPYGMLSMAFRELGQADEELAVLESWATIEDSATKLYERLMEIHAERKAWPEVDRLAKRFFSANPLSPISHRFMALTAQQTGNTAATVRPLKRLL
;
A
#
# COMPACT_ATOMS: atom_id res chain seq x y z
N ASN A 1 15.71 3.34 18.69
CA ASN A 1 15.04 4.53 18.15
C ASN A 1 15.87 5.24 17.06
N GLN A 2 17.13 5.71 17.31
CA GLN A 2 17.95 6.36 16.27
C GLN A 2 18.30 5.40 15.12
N ALA A 3 18.65 4.15 15.43
CA ALA A 3 18.95 3.13 14.42
C ALA A 3 17.68 2.74 13.63
N ASP A 4 16.50 2.77 14.24
CA ASP A 4 15.23 2.54 13.56
C ASP A 4 14.91 3.66 12.57
N ALA A 5 15.19 4.89 12.97
CA ALA A 5 15.07 6.10 12.15
C ALA A 5 16.20 6.28 11.12
N GLU A 6 17.07 5.27 10.94
CA GLU A 6 18.22 5.30 10.02
C GLU A 6 19.26 6.41 10.31
N GLN A 7 19.22 6.99 11.51
CA GLN A 7 20.17 7.99 12.01
C GLN A 7 21.40 7.29 12.58
N TYR A 8 22.13 6.56 11.74
CA TYR A 8 23.22 5.67 12.17
C TYR A 8 24.40 6.41 12.83
N GLU A 9 24.70 7.63 12.42
CA GLU A 9 25.76 8.43 13.06
C GLU A 9 25.37 8.82 14.49
N ALA A 10 24.14 9.27 14.71
CA ALA A 10 23.61 9.58 16.02
C ALA A 10 23.55 8.34 16.91
N ALA A 11 23.08 7.19 16.37
CA ALA A 11 23.08 5.91 17.08
C ALA A 11 24.49 5.49 17.51
N ASN A 12 25.48 5.58 16.60
CA ASN A 12 26.88 5.28 16.90
C ASN A 12 27.47 6.23 17.94
N GLY A 13 27.08 7.51 17.95
CA GLY A 13 27.47 8.48 18.98
C GLY A 13 27.00 8.06 20.38
N ILE A 14 25.73 7.59 20.49
CA ILE A 14 25.16 7.06 21.74
C ILE A 14 25.88 5.78 22.16
N LEU A 15 26.11 4.83 21.23
CA LEU A 15 26.83 3.59 21.52
C LEU A 15 28.24 3.86 22.05
N LYS A 16 28.99 4.81 21.46
CA LYS A 16 30.30 5.24 21.96
C LYS A 16 30.23 5.76 23.40
N ALA A 17 29.19 6.50 23.77
CA ALA A 17 28.99 6.97 25.15
C ALA A 17 28.70 5.79 26.11
N ILE A 18 27.90 4.82 25.70
CA ILE A 18 27.60 3.59 26.47
C ILE A 18 28.90 2.81 26.70
N PHE A 19 29.72 2.61 25.68
CA PHE A 19 31.00 1.87 25.81
C PHE A 19 32.03 2.54 26.72
N LYS A 20 31.95 3.87 26.91
CA LYS A 20 32.79 4.57 27.93
C LYS A 20 32.37 4.18 29.36
N ILE A 21 31.10 3.90 29.59
CA ILE A 21 30.54 3.53 30.89
C ILE A 21 30.67 2.01 31.11
N ASN A 22 30.22 1.22 30.13
CA ASN A 22 30.29 -0.24 30.15
C ASN A 22 30.82 -0.76 28.79
N PRO A 23 32.15 -0.96 28.64
CA PRO A 23 32.76 -1.45 27.42
C PRO A 23 32.37 -2.92 27.10
N HIS A 24 31.64 -3.58 27.99
CA HIS A 24 31.25 -4.99 27.90
C HIS A 24 29.74 -5.20 27.72
N HIS A 25 29.00 -4.14 27.40
CA HIS A 25 27.55 -4.22 27.22
C HIS A 25 27.20 -4.96 25.92
N SER A 26 26.84 -6.23 26.05
CA SER A 26 26.63 -7.16 24.91
C SER A 26 25.57 -6.68 23.92
N GLU A 27 24.42 -6.18 24.40
CA GLU A 27 23.34 -5.68 23.54
C GLU A 27 23.76 -4.45 22.73
N SER A 28 24.61 -3.58 23.30
CA SER A 28 25.12 -2.42 22.57
C SER A 28 26.08 -2.82 21.46
N TRP A 29 26.92 -3.83 21.70
CA TRP A 29 27.77 -4.42 20.67
C TRP A 29 26.95 -5.13 19.60
N ALA A 30 25.90 -5.86 19.98
CA ALA A 30 24.96 -6.48 19.04
C ALA A 30 24.29 -5.43 18.14
N LEU A 31 23.78 -4.34 18.73
CA LEU A 31 23.19 -3.24 17.96
C LEU A 31 24.21 -2.60 17.01
N GLN A 32 25.45 -2.40 17.44
CA GLN A 32 26.50 -1.87 16.58
C GLN A 32 26.82 -2.82 15.42
N ALA A 33 26.90 -4.13 15.70
CA ALA A 33 27.07 -5.14 14.65
C ALA A 33 25.94 -5.11 13.62
N ALA A 34 24.69 -5.03 14.07
CA ALA A 34 23.53 -4.91 13.19
C ALA A 34 23.57 -3.63 12.33
N ILE A 35 23.94 -2.47 12.92
CA ILE A 35 24.11 -1.21 12.18
C ILE A 35 25.18 -1.36 11.10
N HIS A 36 26.32 -1.96 11.42
CA HIS A 36 27.38 -2.20 10.45
C HIS A 36 26.95 -3.16 9.34
N THR A 37 26.18 -4.20 9.66
CA THR A 37 25.61 -5.14 8.66
C THR A 37 24.68 -4.41 7.69
N VAL A 38 23.75 -3.60 8.19
CA VAL A 38 22.86 -2.77 7.36
C VAL A 38 23.65 -1.81 6.47
N GLN A 39 24.80 -1.32 6.96
CA GLN A 39 25.69 -0.45 6.21
C GLN A 39 26.69 -1.20 5.31
N ASN A 40 26.57 -2.52 5.14
CA ASN A 40 27.49 -3.39 4.38
C ASN A 40 28.96 -3.32 4.84
N LYS A 41 29.21 -2.97 6.11
CA LYS A 41 30.53 -2.94 6.75
C LYS A 41 30.81 -4.28 7.42
N THR A 42 31.11 -5.30 6.61
CA THR A 42 31.16 -6.71 7.06
C THR A 42 32.24 -6.96 8.13
N GLU A 43 33.44 -6.38 7.97
CA GLU A 43 34.53 -6.57 8.93
C GLU A 43 34.24 -5.87 10.26
N GLU A 44 33.69 -4.66 10.21
CA GLU A 44 33.27 -3.92 11.39
C GLU A 44 32.10 -4.60 12.12
N ALA A 45 31.16 -5.17 11.37
CA ALA A 45 30.05 -5.94 11.93
C ALA A 45 30.57 -7.16 12.70
N LYS A 46 31.51 -7.90 12.10
CA LYS A 46 32.16 -9.05 12.75
C LYS A 46 32.93 -8.63 14.01
N ALA A 47 33.74 -7.56 13.93
CA ALA A 47 34.51 -7.08 15.06
C ALA A 47 33.60 -6.62 16.23
N ALA A 48 32.47 -6.00 15.92
CA ALA A 48 31.47 -5.62 16.93
C ALA A 48 30.81 -6.84 17.57
N ARG A 49 30.41 -7.85 16.78
CA ARG A 49 29.89 -9.12 17.29
C ARG A 49 30.91 -9.83 18.22
N ASP A 50 32.16 -9.92 17.77
CA ASP A 50 33.23 -10.55 18.55
C ASP A 50 33.47 -9.79 19.87
N SER A 51 33.34 -8.48 19.88
CA SER A 51 33.41 -7.65 21.10
C SER A 51 32.25 -7.97 22.07
N GLY A 52 31.04 -8.18 21.55
CA GLY A 52 29.88 -8.61 22.35
C GLY A 52 30.05 -9.99 22.98
N LEU A 53 30.76 -10.90 22.32
CA LEU A 53 31.06 -12.25 22.78
C LEU A 53 32.35 -12.37 23.61
N LYS A 54 33.07 -11.29 23.83
CA LYS A 54 34.42 -11.33 24.41
C LYS A 54 34.49 -12.02 25.78
N PHE A 55 33.53 -11.77 26.67
CA PHE A 55 33.53 -12.28 28.04
C PHE A 55 32.70 -13.55 28.21
N TRP A 56 31.66 -13.69 27.41
CA TRP A 56 30.84 -14.88 27.32
C TRP A 56 30.73 -15.33 25.87
N LYS A 57 31.64 -16.23 25.49
CA LYS A 57 31.83 -16.64 24.08
C LYS A 57 30.62 -17.36 23.46
N THR A 58 29.74 -17.90 24.28
CA THR A 58 28.52 -18.61 23.89
C THR A 58 27.26 -17.86 24.33
N ASN A 59 27.32 -16.54 24.42
CA ASN A 59 26.17 -15.72 24.79
C ASN A 59 25.14 -15.67 23.64
N PRO A 60 23.99 -16.37 23.73
CA PRO A 60 23.00 -16.42 22.67
C PRO A 60 22.34 -15.05 22.42
N LEU A 61 22.30 -14.18 23.45
CA LEU A 61 21.69 -12.85 23.36
C LEU A 61 22.33 -11.99 22.26
N VAL A 62 23.65 -12.11 22.05
CA VAL A 62 24.35 -11.27 21.06
C VAL A 62 23.81 -11.51 19.65
N ASP A 63 23.80 -12.77 19.22
CA ASP A 63 23.29 -13.12 17.89
C ASP A 63 21.77 -12.93 17.78
N HIS A 64 21.02 -13.22 18.85
CA HIS A 64 19.58 -12.95 18.88
C HIS A 64 19.27 -11.48 18.62
N GLU A 65 19.91 -10.55 19.34
CA GLU A 65 19.66 -9.10 19.17
C GLU A 65 20.14 -8.60 17.80
N ILE A 66 21.25 -9.12 17.26
CA ILE A 66 21.67 -8.81 15.88
C ILE A 66 20.57 -9.25 14.91
N GLY A 67 20.16 -10.51 14.97
CA GLY A 67 19.17 -11.07 14.06
C GLY A 67 17.84 -10.35 14.14
N LYS A 68 17.32 -10.11 15.34
CA LYS A 68 16.09 -9.36 15.59
C LYS A 68 16.13 -7.97 14.96
N LYS A 69 17.27 -7.26 15.09
CA LYS A 69 17.45 -5.94 14.49
C LYS A 69 17.49 -6.00 12.96
N LEU A 70 18.16 -7.00 12.38
CA LEU A 70 18.22 -7.20 10.94
C LEU A 70 16.83 -7.52 10.36
N SER A 71 16.07 -8.40 11.03
CA SER A 71 14.69 -8.73 10.64
C SER A 71 13.78 -7.50 10.68
N SER A 72 13.97 -6.58 11.66
CA SER A 72 13.25 -5.30 11.70
C SER A 72 13.57 -4.37 10.51
N LYS A 73 14.66 -4.65 9.80
CA LYS A 73 15.09 -3.96 8.57
C LYS A 73 14.86 -4.80 7.30
N TYR A 74 13.95 -5.77 7.37
CA TYR A 74 13.60 -6.66 6.26
C TYR A 74 14.73 -7.61 5.80
N LEU A 75 15.86 -7.64 6.49
CA LEU A 75 16.97 -8.56 6.21
C LEU A 75 16.70 -9.93 6.89
N PHE A 76 15.61 -10.60 6.48
CA PHE A 76 15.12 -11.82 7.13
C PHE A 76 16.09 -13.01 6.98
N LYS A 77 16.81 -13.12 5.87
CA LYS A 77 17.82 -14.17 5.64
C LYS A 77 18.97 -14.01 6.63
N GLU A 78 19.49 -12.81 6.79
CA GLU A 78 20.53 -12.47 7.75
C GLU A 78 20.00 -12.59 9.20
N GLY A 79 18.75 -12.18 9.44
CA GLY A 79 18.06 -12.35 10.71
C GLY A 79 18.01 -13.81 11.12
N ALA A 80 17.47 -14.68 10.27
CA ALA A 80 17.38 -16.12 10.50
C ALA A 80 18.77 -16.77 10.70
N PHE A 81 19.78 -16.31 9.96
CA PHE A 81 21.16 -16.79 10.15
C PHE A 81 21.66 -16.52 11.58
N HIS A 82 21.49 -15.30 12.09
CA HIS A 82 21.89 -14.96 13.45
C HIS A 82 21.07 -15.68 14.52
N GLN A 83 19.77 -15.92 14.31
CA GLN A 83 18.98 -16.73 15.23
C GLN A 83 19.48 -18.18 15.30
N ARG A 84 19.90 -18.75 14.15
CA ARG A 84 20.51 -20.09 14.14
C ARG A 84 21.87 -20.12 14.88
N LEU A 85 22.66 -19.05 14.83
CA LEU A 85 23.90 -18.93 15.63
C LEU A 85 23.57 -18.87 17.13
N ALA A 86 22.56 -18.10 17.54
CA ALA A 86 22.11 -18.05 18.93
C ALA A 86 21.67 -19.43 19.44
N LEU A 87 20.89 -20.17 18.64
CA LEU A 87 20.47 -21.53 18.94
C LEU A 87 21.64 -22.56 18.92
N GLY A 88 22.70 -22.25 18.18
CA GLY A 88 23.95 -23.02 18.24
C GLY A 88 24.67 -22.90 19.59
N PHE A 89 24.48 -21.77 20.29
CA PHE A 89 25.02 -21.56 21.64
C PHE A 89 24.09 -22.12 22.72
N ASP A 90 22.78 -21.93 22.58
CA ASP A 90 21.77 -22.43 23.49
C ASP A 90 20.52 -22.88 22.69
N LYS A 91 20.34 -24.19 22.57
CA LYS A 91 19.25 -24.83 21.83
C LYS A 91 17.87 -24.53 22.44
N GLU A 92 17.82 -24.22 23.72
CA GLU A 92 16.59 -23.94 24.46
C GLU A 92 16.28 -22.42 24.55
N TYR A 93 17.02 -21.58 23.85
CA TYR A 93 16.81 -20.13 23.89
C TYR A 93 15.54 -19.75 23.12
N VAL A 94 14.40 -19.71 23.84
CA VAL A 94 13.06 -19.54 23.31
C VAL A 94 12.93 -18.28 22.44
N ALA A 95 13.50 -17.16 22.88
CA ALA A 95 13.43 -15.89 22.14
C ALA A 95 14.00 -16.01 20.71
N ALA A 96 15.10 -16.77 20.54
CA ALA A 96 15.67 -17.03 19.21
C ALA A 96 14.81 -18.00 18.39
N LYS A 97 14.20 -19.03 19.03
CA LYS A 97 13.26 -19.92 18.35
C LYS A 97 12.05 -19.15 17.81
N THR A 98 11.43 -18.30 18.65
CA THR A 98 10.27 -17.46 18.25
C THR A 98 10.61 -16.50 17.10
N GLN A 99 11.75 -15.82 17.18
CA GLN A 99 12.17 -14.90 16.11
C GLN A 99 12.51 -15.65 14.83
N LEU A 100 13.21 -16.80 14.93
CA LEU A 100 13.53 -17.64 13.77
C LEU A 100 12.26 -18.16 13.09
N ALA A 101 11.27 -18.60 13.86
CA ALA A 101 9.98 -19.03 13.32
C ALA A 101 9.33 -17.93 12.49
N GLN A 102 9.27 -16.69 13.01
CA GLN A 102 8.72 -15.55 12.26
C GLN A 102 9.50 -15.25 10.99
N ASP A 103 10.84 -15.23 11.06
CA ASP A 103 11.69 -14.94 9.90
C ASP A 103 11.52 -16.00 8.80
N LEU A 104 11.43 -17.28 9.17
CA LEU A 104 11.19 -18.38 8.24
C LEU A 104 9.82 -18.30 7.57
N LEU A 105 8.78 -17.97 8.34
CA LEU A 105 7.43 -17.76 7.81
C LEU A 105 7.39 -16.59 6.81
N ARG A 106 8.14 -15.51 7.06
CA ARG A 106 8.28 -14.38 6.12
C ARG A 106 9.08 -14.73 4.87
N LEU A 107 10.02 -15.68 5.00
CA LEU A 107 10.79 -16.24 3.88
C LEU A 107 10.04 -17.32 3.10
N GLY A 108 8.82 -17.70 3.52
CA GLY A 108 8.04 -18.78 2.92
C GLY A 108 8.56 -20.18 3.22
N GLN A 109 9.36 -20.34 4.28
CA GLN A 109 9.86 -21.63 4.77
C GLN A 109 8.91 -22.16 5.85
N ASP A 110 7.67 -22.44 5.42
CA ASP A 110 6.54 -22.69 6.32
C ASP A 110 6.72 -23.91 7.22
N GLU A 111 7.21 -25.04 6.68
CA GLU A 111 7.34 -26.29 7.44
C GLU A 111 8.25 -26.11 8.67
N GLU A 112 9.44 -25.54 8.47
CA GLU A 112 10.37 -25.28 9.57
C GLU A 112 9.85 -24.17 10.48
N GLY A 113 9.25 -23.11 9.91
CA GLY A 113 8.72 -21.99 10.67
C GLY A 113 7.61 -22.37 11.62
N TRP A 114 6.61 -23.13 11.18
CA TRP A 114 5.52 -23.60 12.05
C TRP A 114 6.01 -24.59 13.11
N LYS A 115 6.90 -25.51 12.74
CA LYS A 115 7.50 -26.46 13.70
C LYS A 115 8.25 -25.73 14.83
N LEU A 116 9.05 -24.72 14.49
CA LEU A 116 9.76 -23.91 15.50
C LEU A 116 8.80 -23.09 16.37
N ALA A 117 7.69 -22.61 15.82
CA ALA A 117 6.66 -21.95 16.61
C ALA A 117 6.03 -22.91 17.64
N GLU A 118 5.76 -24.17 17.25
CA GLU A 118 5.29 -25.21 18.16
C GLU A 118 6.32 -25.50 19.26
N GLU A 119 7.59 -25.76 18.91
CA GLU A 119 8.67 -26.02 19.86
C GLU A 119 8.89 -24.85 20.85
N ALA A 120 8.79 -23.61 20.36
CA ALA A 120 8.92 -22.41 21.21
C ALA A 120 7.75 -22.29 22.19
N HIS A 121 6.52 -22.55 21.73
CA HIS A 121 5.33 -22.52 22.57
C HIS A 121 5.31 -23.62 23.61
N GLU A 122 5.77 -24.84 23.28
CA GLU A 122 5.93 -25.93 24.24
C GLU A 122 6.93 -25.57 25.34
N ALA A 123 8.01 -24.86 25.02
CA ALA A 123 9.01 -24.39 25.97
C ALA A 123 8.53 -23.20 26.82
N ASP A 124 7.75 -22.29 26.25
CA ASP A 124 7.14 -21.17 26.96
C ASP A 124 5.71 -20.93 26.46
N GLY A 125 4.73 -21.51 27.13
CA GLY A 125 3.30 -21.36 26.83
C GLY A 125 2.74 -19.95 27.09
N TYR A 126 3.52 -19.05 27.67
CA TYR A 126 3.14 -17.64 27.91
C TYR A 126 3.66 -16.69 26.83
N ASP A 127 4.47 -17.17 25.88
CA ASP A 127 4.88 -16.35 24.74
C ASP A 127 3.68 -16.02 23.85
N VAL A 128 3.28 -14.74 23.86
CA VAL A 128 2.08 -14.25 23.17
C VAL A 128 2.19 -14.43 21.66
N THR A 129 3.39 -14.30 21.11
CA THR A 129 3.63 -14.40 19.66
C THR A 129 3.38 -15.82 19.17
N THR A 130 3.99 -16.82 19.82
CA THR A 130 3.81 -18.22 19.44
C THR A 130 2.39 -18.72 19.68
N TYR A 131 1.75 -18.31 20.79
CA TYR A 131 0.34 -18.59 21.04
C TYR A 131 -0.56 -18.07 19.90
N ASN A 132 -0.38 -16.82 19.48
CA ASN A 132 -1.15 -16.23 18.40
C ASN A 132 -0.87 -16.94 17.06
N LEU A 133 0.41 -17.22 16.75
CA LEU A 133 0.79 -17.90 15.52
C LEU A 133 0.17 -19.29 15.43
N LEU A 134 0.18 -20.09 16.51
CA LEU A 134 -0.42 -21.43 16.52
C LEU A 134 -1.94 -21.39 16.42
N THR A 135 -2.59 -20.42 17.07
CA THR A 135 -4.03 -20.18 16.91
C THR A 135 -4.37 -19.88 15.45
N LEU A 136 -3.55 -19.05 14.80
CA LEU A 136 -3.69 -18.76 13.36
C LEU A 136 -3.42 -20.00 12.51
N TYR A 137 -2.39 -20.78 12.83
CA TYR A 137 -2.03 -21.99 12.09
C TYR A 137 -3.21 -22.99 12.02
N ASP A 138 -3.95 -23.14 13.13
CA ASP A 138 -5.17 -23.95 13.15
C ASP A 138 -6.26 -23.39 12.21
N THR A 139 -6.37 -22.07 12.09
CA THR A 139 -7.28 -21.43 11.12
C THR A 139 -6.84 -21.70 9.68
N LEU A 140 -5.53 -21.59 9.40
CA LEU A 140 -4.96 -21.79 8.06
C LEU A 140 -5.14 -23.22 7.52
N LYS A 141 -5.28 -24.22 8.38
CA LYS A 141 -5.60 -25.61 7.98
C LYS A 141 -6.92 -25.70 7.20
N ASN A 142 -7.83 -24.73 7.36
CA ASN A 142 -9.11 -24.67 6.66
C ASN A 142 -9.04 -23.86 5.35
N TYR A 143 -7.88 -23.25 5.04
CA TYR A 143 -7.71 -22.52 3.79
C TYR A 143 -7.47 -23.48 2.63
N VAL A 144 -7.94 -23.08 1.46
CA VAL A 144 -7.56 -23.75 0.20
C VAL A 144 -6.32 -23.09 -0.39
N THR A 145 -5.50 -23.88 -1.07
CA THR A 145 -4.35 -23.40 -1.82
C THR A 145 -4.61 -23.58 -3.30
N ILE A 146 -4.55 -22.50 -4.07
CA ILE A 146 -4.54 -22.53 -5.53
C ILE A 146 -3.09 -22.40 -5.98
N GLU A 147 -2.57 -23.46 -6.61
CA GLU A 147 -1.21 -23.48 -7.15
C GLU A 147 -1.27 -23.33 -8.68
N ARG A 148 -0.79 -22.21 -9.18
CA ARG A 148 -0.80 -21.92 -10.61
C ARG A 148 0.22 -20.82 -10.96
N ASN A 149 0.89 -20.97 -12.09
CA ASN A 149 1.79 -19.95 -12.64
C ASN A 149 2.88 -19.45 -11.68
N GLY A 150 3.44 -20.32 -10.81
CA GLY A 150 4.46 -19.93 -9.83
C GLY A 150 3.90 -19.21 -8.59
N PHE A 151 2.57 -19.23 -8.39
CA PHE A 151 1.93 -18.69 -7.20
C PHE A 151 1.32 -19.80 -6.33
N LEU A 152 1.39 -19.61 -5.01
CA LEU A 152 0.63 -20.34 -4.01
C LEU A 152 -0.33 -19.35 -3.35
N LEU A 153 -1.57 -19.28 -3.83
CA LEU A 153 -2.61 -18.42 -3.28
C LEU A 153 -3.40 -19.18 -2.22
N ARG A 154 -3.33 -18.73 -0.97
CA ARG A 154 -4.01 -19.29 0.20
C ARG A 154 -5.11 -18.36 0.67
N MET A 155 -6.33 -18.86 0.74
CA MET A 155 -7.50 -18.09 1.18
C MET A 155 -8.64 -19.03 1.57
N THR A 156 -9.73 -18.49 2.10
CA THR A 156 -10.91 -19.32 2.39
C THR A 156 -11.51 -19.92 1.14
N ALA A 157 -12.11 -21.11 1.23
CA ALA A 157 -12.75 -21.77 0.09
C ALA A 157 -13.86 -20.93 -0.54
N GLU A 158 -14.62 -20.19 0.28
CA GLU A 158 -15.68 -19.28 -0.15
C GLU A 158 -15.12 -18.18 -1.07
N GLU A 159 -14.12 -17.44 -0.61
CA GLU A 159 -13.55 -16.34 -1.39
C GLU A 159 -12.74 -16.84 -2.60
N ALA A 160 -12.07 -17.99 -2.47
CA ALA A 160 -11.37 -18.63 -3.58
C ALA A 160 -12.30 -18.96 -4.75
N ALA A 161 -13.52 -19.44 -4.45
CA ALA A 161 -14.53 -19.70 -5.47
C ALA A 161 -15.03 -18.41 -6.14
N LEU A 162 -15.00 -17.26 -5.44
CA LEU A 162 -15.47 -15.98 -5.95
C LEU A 162 -14.45 -15.29 -6.84
N TYR A 163 -13.19 -15.16 -6.40
CA TYR A 163 -12.18 -14.35 -7.11
C TYR A 163 -10.76 -14.93 -7.13
N GLY A 164 -10.54 -16.15 -6.60
CA GLY A 164 -9.20 -16.74 -6.53
C GLY A 164 -8.50 -16.88 -7.88
N ASP A 165 -9.24 -17.27 -8.91
CA ASP A 165 -8.69 -17.38 -10.28
C ASP A 165 -8.28 -16.02 -10.84
N GLU A 166 -9.12 -14.98 -10.66
CA GLU A 166 -8.83 -13.62 -11.11
C GLU A 166 -7.66 -13.00 -10.35
N ALA A 167 -7.50 -13.37 -9.07
CA ALA A 167 -6.35 -12.92 -8.29
C ALA A 167 -5.04 -13.48 -8.88
N ILE A 168 -5.00 -14.78 -9.23
CA ILE A 168 -3.81 -15.36 -9.87
C ILE A 168 -3.59 -14.79 -11.28
N ASP A 169 -4.65 -14.57 -12.05
CA ASP A 169 -4.53 -13.97 -13.39
C ASP A 169 -3.92 -12.55 -13.29
N LEU A 170 -4.39 -11.73 -12.35
CA LEU A 170 -3.84 -10.39 -12.07
C LEU A 170 -2.37 -10.44 -11.63
N LEU A 171 -2.05 -11.34 -10.69
CA LEU A 171 -0.68 -11.52 -10.20
C LEU A 171 0.27 -12.01 -11.30
N THR A 172 -0.23 -12.87 -12.21
CA THR A 172 0.54 -13.34 -13.38
C THR A 172 0.82 -12.18 -14.33
N GLU A 173 -0.19 -11.35 -14.62
CA GLU A 173 -0.03 -10.13 -15.44
C GLU A 173 1.01 -9.18 -14.80
N ALA A 174 0.90 -8.93 -13.50
CA ALA A 174 1.84 -8.09 -12.76
C ALA A 174 3.27 -8.62 -12.83
N ARG A 175 3.45 -9.93 -12.65
CA ARG A 175 4.76 -10.58 -12.76
C ARG A 175 5.37 -10.40 -14.14
N ASP A 176 4.62 -10.71 -15.19
CA ASP A 176 5.12 -10.65 -16.55
C ASP A 176 5.50 -9.22 -16.95
N LEU A 177 4.71 -8.23 -16.53
CA LEU A 177 4.99 -6.82 -16.75
C LEU A 177 6.21 -6.35 -15.99
N PHE A 178 6.23 -6.55 -14.67
CA PHE A 178 7.27 -5.99 -13.81
C PHE A 178 8.60 -6.72 -13.94
N SER A 179 8.60 -8.05 -14.17
CA SER A 179 9.84 -8.79 -14.43
C SER A 179 10.54 -8.25 -15.67
N LYS A 180 9.78 -7.93 -16.72
CA LYS A 180 10.32 -7.32 -17.94
C LYS A 180 10.76 -5.87 -17.69
N LYS A 181 9.92 -5.06 -17.03
CA LYS A 181 10.19 -3.63 -16.79
C LYS A 181 11.42 -3.41 -15.93
N TYR A 182 11.56 -4.21 -14.88
CA TYR A 182 12.67 -4.08 -13.93
C TYR A 182 13.81 -5.05 -14.18
N ASP A 183 13.81 -5.78 -15.29
CA ASP A 183 14.85 -6.74 -15.68
C ASP A 183 15.26 -7.65 -14.51
N THR A 184 14.30 -8.45 -14.04
CA THR A 184 14.53 -9.34 -12.89
C THR A 184 13.76 -10.64 -13.03
N GLN A 185 14.35 -11.72 -12.50
CA GLN A 185 13.69 -13.02 -12.38
C GLN A 185 13.27 -13.23 -10.93
N ILE A 186 12.03 -13.67 -10.75
CA ILE A 186 11.46 -13.89 -9.43
C ILE A 186 11.68 -15.33 -9.00
N GLU A 187 12.02 -15.49 -7.73
CA GLU A 187 12.15 -16.80 -7.08
C GLU A 187 10.77 -17.39 -6.78
N ASP A 188 10.40 -18.44 -7.52
CA ASP A 188 9.14 -19.17 -7.34
C ASP A 188 9.21 -20.15 -6.15
N PRO A 189 8.05 -20.51 -5.58
CA PRO A 189 6.77 -19.86 -5.72
C PRO A 189 6.68 -18.57 -4.90
N VAL A 190 5.86 -17.62 -5.37
CA VAL A 190 5.41 -16.48 -4.54
C VAL A 190 4.16 -16.92 -3.78
N ILE A 191 4.19 -16.76 -2.46
CA ILE A 191 3.09 -17.12 -1.58
C ILE A 191 2.23 -15.87 -1.34
N VAL A 192 0.92 -16.01 -1.56
CA VAL A 192 -0.06 -14.94 -1.32
C VAL A 192 -1.12 -15.45 -0.37
N GLU A 193 -1.26 -14.82 0.77
CA GLU A 193 -2.20 -15.20 1.83
C GLU A 193 -3.22 -14.09 2.03
N ILE A 194 -4.51 -14.39 1.80
CA ILE A 194 -5.60 -13.42 1.89
C ILE A 194 -6.51 -13.77 3.08
N PHE A 195 -6.66 -12.81 3.98
CA PHE A 195 -7.31 -13.00 5.27
C PHE A 195 -8.66 -12.29 5.36
N PRO A 196 -9.77 -12.99 5.65
CA PRO A 196 -11.08 -12.39 5.87
C PRO A 196 -11.21 -11.70 7.23
N GLU A 197 -10.28 -11.95 8.16
CA GLU A 197 -10.25 -11.39 9.50
C GLU A 197 -8.98 -10.55 9.70
N LYS A 198 -9.13 -9.25 10.02
CA LYS A 198 -8.00 -8.33 10.28
C LYS A 198 -7.04 -8.85 11.35
N LYS A 199 -7.58 -9.53 12.36
CA LYS A 199 -6.78 -10.12 13.43
C LYS A 199 -5.82 -11.17 12.88
N ASP A 200 -6.27 -12.04 11.98
CA ASP A 200 -5.46 -13.13 11.42
C ASP A 200 -4.38 -12.57 10.49
N PHE A 201 -4.73 -11.58 9.67
CA PHE A 201 -3.74 -10.81 8.91
C PHE A 201 -2.66 -10.20 9.81
N ALA A 202 -3.07 -9.53 10.91
CA ALA A 202 -2.12 -8.89 11.81
C ALA A 202 -1.20 -9.90 12.51
N VAL A 203 -1.74 -11.02 12.97
CA VAL A 203 -0.97 -12.11 13.59
C VAL A 203 0.02 -12.70 12.59
N ARG A 204 -0.41 -13.00 11.36
CA ARG A 204 0.48 -13.54 10.32
C ARG A 204 1.63 -12.58 9.98
N THR A 205 1.33 -11.31 9.95
CA THR A 205 2.25 -10.24 9.52
C THR A 205 3.21 -9.83 10.65
N PHE A 206 2.65 -9.58 11.85
CA PHE A 206 3.36 -8.95 12.97
C PHE A 206 3.56 -9.88 14.18
N GLY A 207 2.92 -11.06 14.23
CA GLY A 207 2.91 -11.97 15.37
C GLY A 207 1.92 -11.61 16.49
N ILE A 208 1.30 -10.44 16.41
CA ILE A 208 0.34 -9.92 17.39
C ILE A 208 -0.84 -9.26 16.68
N PRO A 209 -2.04 -9.25 17.30
CA PRO A 209 -3.18 -8.46 16.80
C PRO A 209 -2.87 -6.97 16.80
N GLY A 210 -3.46 -6.22 15.86
CA GLY A 210 -3.27 -4.79 15.68
C GLY A 210 -2.91 -4.43 14.24
N GLY A 211 -2.40 -3.22 14.01
CA GLY A 211 -2.00 -2.80 12.66
C GLY A 211 -3.16 -2.44 11.75
N ASP A 212 -4.23 -1.84 12.29
CA ASP A 212 -5.48 -1.52 11.55
C ASP A 212 -5.28 -0.62 10.32
N GLY A 213 -4.13 0.04 10.19
CA GLY A 213 -3.80 0.88 9.03
C GLY A 213 -3.18 0.14 7.85
N TYR A 214 -2.81 -1.13 8.01
CA TYR A 214 -2.21 -1.93 6.94
C TYR A 214 -3.26 -2.75 6.20
N MET A 215 -3.22 -2.72 4.88
CA MET A 215 -4.13 -3.48 4.02
C MET A 215 -3.45 -4.70 3.41
N GLY A 216 -2.18 -4.60 3.11
CA GLY A 216 -1.27 -5.65 2.68
C GLY A 216 0.13 -5.40 3.19
N VAL A 217 0.96 -6.43 3.17
CA VAL A 217 2.40 -6.38 3.45
C VAL A 217 3.10 -7.45 2.63
N CYS A 218 4.19 -7.06 1.97
CA CYS A 218 5.06 -7.97 1.24
C CYS A 218 6.42 -8.12 1.95
N PHE A 219 6.88 -9.35 2.09
CA PHE A 219 8.20 -9.69 2.65
C PHE A 219 9.24 -10.08 1.58
N GLY A 220 8.89 -9.86 0.30
CA GLY A 220 9.71 -10.22 -0.86
C GLY A 220 9.28 -11.53 -1.54
N LYS A 221 8.98 -12.59 -0.79
CA LYS A 221 8.46 -13.87 -1.31
C LYS A 221 7.06 -14.20 -0.83
N VAL A 222 6.65 -13.61 0.28
CA VAL A 222 5.34 -13.79 0.90
C VAL A 222 4.61 -12.47 0.91
N ILE A 223 3.39 -12.46 0.40
CA ILE A 223 2.42 -11.38 0.50
C ILE A 223 1.35 -11.81 1.51
N THR A 224 1.04 -10.96 2.47
CA THR A 224 -0.13 -11.08 3.32
C THR A 224 -1.07 -9.93 3.04
N ALA A 225 -2.35 -10.18 2.84
CA ALA A 225 -3.33 -9.15 2.48
C ALA A 225 -4.66 -9.34 3.22
N ASN A 226 -5.30 -8.24 3.54
CA ASN A 226 -6.67 -8.24 4.00
C ASN A 226 -7.60 -8.53 2.81
N SER A 227 -8.58 -9.40 3.00
CA SER A 227 -9.58 -9.69 1.98
C SER A 227 -10.61 -8.56 1.84
N PRO A 228 -11.33 -8.48 0.72
CA PRO A 228 -12.48 -7.59 0.57
C PRO A 228 -13.50 -7.72 1.70
N LYS A 229 -13.67 -8.91 2.30
CA LYS A 229 -14.56 -9.16 3.43
C LYS A 229 -14.12 -8.42 4.69
N SER A 230 -12.83 -8.41 4.99
CA SER A 230 -12.27 -7.72 6.15
C SER A 230 -12.28 -6.19 5.99
N LEU A 231 -12.39 -5.70 4.76
CA LEU A 231 -12.40 -4.30 4.39
C LEU A 231 -13.81 -3.75 4.12
N LEU A 232 -14.87 -4.49 4.47
CA LEU A 232 -16.25 -4.00 4.31
C LEU A 232 -16.42 -2.64 5.01
N GLY A 233 -16.91 -1.66 4.24
CA GLY A 233 -17.03 -0.26 4.67
C GLY A 233 -15.83 0.62 4.32
N PHE A 234 -14.71 0.07 3.90
CA PHE A 234 -13.62 0.80 3.26
C PHE A 234 -13.77 0.71 1.74
N GLN A 235 -13.66 1.85 1.06
CA GLN A 235 -13.68 1.87 -0.40
C GLN A 235 -12.27 1.56 -0.90
N GLN A 236 -11.99 0.28 -1.12
CA GLN A 236 -10.71 -0.17 -1.64
C GLN A 236 -10.87 -1.19 -2.76
N ASN A 237 -10.10 -0.98 -3.81
CA ASN A 237 -10.00 -1.89 -4.93
C ASN A 237 -8.98 -3.00 -4.61
N TRP A 238 -9.44 -4.25 -4.50
CA TRP A 238 -8.58 -5.39 -4.17
C TRP A 238 -7.53 -5.69 -5.25
N GLN A 239 -7.82 -5.34 -6.51
CA GLN A 239 -6.85 -5.50 -7.60
C GLN A 239 -5.70 -4.50 -7.48
N SER A 240 -6.02 -3.24 -7.10
CA SER A 240 -5.01 -2.22 -6.80
C SER A 240 -4.10 -2.67 -5.66
N LEU A 241 -4.68 -3.23 -4.58
CA LEU A 241 -3.93 -3.76 -3.46
C LEU A 241 -2.96 -4.87 -3.88
N LEU A 242 -3.44 -5.90 -4.59
CA LEU A 242 -2.57 -7.01 -5.02
C LEU A 242 -1.50 -6.56 -6.04
N TRP A 243 -1.83 -5.60 -6.91
CA TRP A 243 -0.87 -4.99 -7.84
C TRP A 243 0.26 -4.29 -7.11
N HIS A 244 -0.09 -3.48 -6.09
CA HIS A 244 0.85 -2.80 -5.20
C HIS A 244 1.77 -3.78 -4.47
N GLU A 245 1.20 -4.78 -3.81
CA GLU A 245 1.98 -5.77 -3.06
C GLU A 245 2.87 -6.61 -3.96
N TYR A 246 2.42 -6.92 -5.19
CA TYR A 246 3.26 -7.65 -6.13
C TYR A 246 4.43 -6.80 -6.65
N CYS A 247 4.25 -5.50 -6.80
CA CYS A 247 5.36 -4.60 -7.12
C CYS A 247 6.48 -4.69 -6.05
N HIS A 248 6.11 -4.81 -4.77
CA HIS A 248 7.08 -5.06 -3.70
C HIS A 248 7.82 -6.40 -3.86
N VAL A 249 7.17 -7.47 -4.36
CA VAL A 249 7.88 -8.75 -4.63
C VAL A 249 9.07 -8.51 -5.54
N ILE A 250 8.85 -7.82 -6.65
CA ILE A 250 9.89 -7.50 -7.64
C ILE A 250 11.00 -6.67 -7.02
N THR A 251 10.64 -5.55 -6.39
CA THR A 251 11.62 -4.57 -5.91
C THR A 251 12.43 -5.10 -4.73
N LEU A 252 11.80 -5.84 -3.81
CA LEU A 252 12.48 -6.46 -2.68
C LEU A 252 13.39 -7.62 -3.09
N GLN A 253 12.96 -8.48 -4.03
CA GLN A 253 13.83 -9.55 -4.50
C GLN A 253 15.02 -9.02 -5.30
N LYS A 254 14.81 -8.06 -6.21
CA LYS A 254 15.89 -7.44 -6.99
C LYS A 254 16.93 -6.76 -6.10
N THR A 255 16.50 -6.17 -4.99
CA THR A 255 17.38 -5.46 -4.06
C THR A 255 17.90 -6.31 -2.91
N ASN A 256 17.61 -7.62 -2.87
CA ASN A 256 17.89 -8.46 -1.70
C ASN A 256 17.37 -7.85 -0.39
N ASN A 257 16.18 -7.25 -0.44
CA ASN A 257 15.53 -6.50 0.65
C ASN A 257 16.33 -5.27 1.16
N ARG A 258 17.29 -4.76 0.37
CA ARG A 258 18.20 -3.66 0.74
C ARG A 258 17.76 -2.31 0.17
N MET A 259 16.48 -2.04 0.16
CA MET A 259 15.97 -0.76 -0.35
C MET A 259 15.26 0.05 0.74
N PRO A 260 15.31 1.39 0.68
CA PRO A 260 14.58 2.22 1.62
C PRO A 260 13.08 2.13 1.35
N ARG A 261 12.29 2.23 2.42
CA ARG A 261 10.83 2.12 2.34
C ARG A 261 10.24 3.12 1.34
N TRP A 262 10.70 4.38 1.36
CA TRP A 262 10.15 5.39 0.46
C TRP A 262 10.24 5.02 -1.02
N LEU A 263 11.35 4.39 -1.45
CA LEU A 263 11.53 3.99 -2.84
C LEU A 263 10.61 2.80 -3.18
N SER A 264 10.49 1.83 -2.27
CA SER A 264 9.59 0.69 -2.43
C SER A 264 8.14 1.14 -2.60
N GLU A 265 7.65 1.96 -1.67
CA GLU A 265 6.29 2.51 -1.72
C GLU A 265 6.10 3.45 -2.92
N GLY A 266 7.10 4.28 -3.20
CA GLY A 266 7.04 5.21 -4.33
C GLY A 266 6.91 4.51 -5.68
N ILE A 267 7.65 3.41 -5.89
CA ILE A 267 7.53 2.60 -7.12
C ILE A 267 6.14 1.94 -7.18
N SER A 268 5.68 1.32 -6.09
CA SER A 268 4.37 0.64 -6.07
C SER A 268 3.23 1.61 -6.38
N VAL A 269 3.17 2.77 -5.73
CA VAL A 269 2.14 3.80 -6.00
C VAL A 269 2.27 4.37 -7.42
N TYR A 270 3.48 4.53 -7.94
CA TYR A 270 3.69 4.96 -9.32
C TYR A 270 3.13 3.93 -10.31
N GLU A 271 3.39 2.64 -10.11
CA GLU A 271 2.88 1.54 -10.94
C GLU A 271 1.36 1.39 -10.85
N GLU A 272 0.76 1.60 -9.68
CA GLU A 272 -0.69 1.68 -9.54
C GLU A 272 -1.27 2.78 -10.44
N ARG A 273 -0.71 4.00 -10.40
CA ARG A 273 -1.18 5.14 -11.20
C ARG A 273 -1.00 4.93 -12.70
N LEU A 274 0.03 4.19 -13.11
CA LEU A 274 0.23 3.81 -14.51
C LEU A 274 -0.79 2.77 -14.97
N ARG A 275 -1.16 1.83 -14.08
CA ARG A 275 -2.13 0.78 -14.40
C ARG A 275 -3.54 1.34 -14.56
N HIS A 276 -3.95 2.22 -13.65
CA HIS A 276 -5.24 2.87 -13.72
C HIS A 276 -5.20 4.27 -13.07
N SER A 277 -5.83 5.26 -13.74
CA SER A 277 -5.83 6.66 -13.30
C SER A 277 -6.52 6.92 -11.95
N SER A 278 -7.29 5.96 -11.44
CA SER A 278 -7.95 6.01 -10.13
C SER A 278 -7.19 5.25 -9.03
N TRP A 279 -6.16 4.45 -9.38
CA TRP A 279 -5.38 3.69 -8.41
C TRP A 279 -4.26 4.53 -7.79
N GLY A 280 -3.79 4.08 -6.62
CA GLY A 280 -2.71 4.71 -5.88
C GLY A 280 -3.06 6.10 -5.35
N GLU A 281 -2.13 6.66 -4.60
CA GLU A 281 -2.26 8.02 -4.05
C GLU A 281 -2.26 9.07 -5.16
N GLN A 282 -3.16 10.03 -5.05
CA GLN A 282 -3.35 11.11 -6.02
C GLN A 282 -3.23 12.48 -5.34
N MET A 283 -2.95 13.53 -6.12
CA MET A 283 -3.00 14.89 -5.60
C MET A 283 -4.36 15.19 -4.97
N SER A 284 -4.34 15.69 -3.76
CA SER A 284 -5.51 16.17 -3.02
C SER A 284 -5.33 17.64 -2.62
N PRO A 285 -6.38 18.35 -2.19
CA PRO A 285 -6.24 19.68 -1.63
C PRO A 285 -5.22 19.74 -0.48
N GLU A 286 -5.23 18.76 0.41
CA GLU A 286 -4.31 18.69 1.55
C GLU A 286 -2.85 18.48 1.09
N TYR A 287 -2.60 17.61 0.10
CA TYR A 287 -1.26 17.39 -0.46
C TYR A 287 -0.73 18.61 -1.21
N ARG A 288 -1.63 19.31 -1.93
CA ARG A 288 -1.33 20.59 -2.53
C ARG A 288 -0.83 21.60 -1.50
N ASP A 289 -1.56 21.72 -0.38
CA ASP A 289 -1.20 22.65 0.69
C ASP A 289 0.14 22.26 1.35
N PHE A 290 0.42 20.97 1.57
CA PHE A 290 1.72 20.52 2.06
C PHE A 290 2.87 20.88 1.10
N ILE A 291 2.67 20.71 -0.21
CA ILE A 291 3.71 21.05 -1.21
C ILE A 291 3.95 22.57 -1.24
N LEU A 292 2.90 23.37 -1.39
CA LEU A 292 3.00 24.83 -1.47
C LEU A 292 3.42 25.47 -0.14
N GLY A 293 3.09 24.84 0.99
CA GLY A 293 3.52 25.20 2.33
C GLY A 293 4.97 24.81 2.67
N GLY A 294 5.70 24.16 1.75
CA GLY A 294 7.09 23.74 1.97
C GLY A 294 7.24 22.58 2.96
N GLU A 295 6.22 21.72 3.09
CA GLU A 295 6.21 20.59 4.02
C GLU A 295 6.75 19.28 3.42
N MET A 296 7.23 19.32 2.17
CA MET A 296 7.88 18.18 1.55
C MET A 296 9.14 17.76 2.33
N THR A 297 9.34 16.45 2.49
CA THR A 297 10.59 15.92 3.04
C THR A 297 11.66 15.91 1.95
N PRO A 298 12.90 16.41 2.23
CA PRO A 298 13.98 16.33 1.26
C PRO A 298 14.25 14.92 0.76
N VAL A 299 14.55 14.77 -0.54
CA VAL A 299 14.74 13.45 -1.19
C VAL A 299 15.83 12.64 -0.48
N GLU A 300 16.94 13.28 -0.08
CA GLU A 300 18.05 12.63 0.63
C GLU A 300 17.63 11.97 1.96
N ARG A 301 16.50 12.40 2.54
CA ARG A 301 15.99 11.96 3.84
C ARG A 301 14.56 11.44 3.77
N LEU A 302 14.09 11.08 2.60
CA LEU A 302 12.66 10.75 2.40
C LEU A 302 12.20 9.53 3.22
N SER A 303 13.10 8.64 3.64
CA SER A 303 12.80 7.60 4.64
C SER A 303 12.21 8.17 5.94
N MET A 304 12.62 9.38 6.35
CA MET A 304 12.13 10.01 7.58
C MET A 304 10.63 10.33 7.54
N ALA A 305 10.07 10.57 6.35
CA ALA A 305 8.63 10.80 6.19
C ALA A 305 7.78 9.61 6.67
N PHE A 306 8.32 8.38 6.58
CA PHE A 306 7.66 7.16 7.06
C PHE A 306 8.02 6.81 8.51
N LEU A 307 9.24 7.13 8.94
CA LEU A 307 9.78 6.71 10.23
C LEU A 307 9.39 7.65 11.38
N VAL A 308 9.28 8.94 11.08
CA VAL A 308 8.97 10.00 12.05
C VAL A 308 8.01 11.01 11.42
N PRO A 309 6.79 10.60 11.04
CA PRO A 309 5.82 11.49 10.39
C PRO A 309 5.31 12.55 11.37
N LYS A 310 5.00 13.75 10.86
CA LYS A 310 4.41 14.84 11.66
C LYS A 310 2.96 14.54 12.08
N SER A 311 2.22 13.83 11.26
CA SER A 311 0.83 13.43 11.50
C SER A 311 0.46 12.21 10.65
N PRO A 312 -0.70 11.55 10.89
CA PRO A 312 -1.20 10.49 10.01
C PRO A 312 -1.35 10.92 8.54
N ALA A 313 -1.78 12.15 8.28
CA ALA A 313 -1.88 12.69 6.91
C ALA A 313 -0.53 12.79 6.22
N HIS A 314 0.55 13.10 6.97
CA HIS A 314 1.91 13.12 6.42
C HIS A 314 2.44 11.75 6.05
N ILE A 315 1.93 10.65 6.67
CA ILE A 315 2.26 9.28 6.22
C ILE A 315 1.67 9.05 4.84
N GLN A 316 0.40 9.37 4.62
CA GLN A 316 -0.25 9.22 3.32
C GLN A 316 0.42 10.13 2.26
N PHE A 317 0.75 11.35 2.65
CA PHE A 317 1.52 12.25 1.80
C PHE A 317 2.90 11.69 1.45
N ALA A 318 3.57 10.97 2.35
CA ALA A 318 4.86 10.34 2.06
C ALA A 318 4.78 9.31 0.93
N TYR A 319 3.69 8.52 0.85
CA TYR A 319 3.43 7.62 -0.29
C TYR A 319 3.32 8.41 -1.60
N TYR A 320 2.51 9.49 -1.59
CA TYR A 320 2.34 10.33 -2.75
C TYR A 320 3.64 11.03 -3.15
N GLN A 321 4.35 11.69 -2.23
CA GLN A 321 5.61 12.37 -2.49
C GLN A 321 6.65 11.39 -3.05
N SER A 322 6.78 10.20 -2.47
CA SER A 322 7.70 9.15 -2.94
C SER A 322 7.39 8.77 -4.39
N SER A 323 6.12 8.60 -4.72
CA SER A 323 5.69 8.29 -6.09
C SER A 323 5.95 9.44 -7.07
N LEU A 324 5.90 10.69 -6.61
CA LEU A 324 6.28 11.85 -7.44
C LEU A 324 7.79 11.89 -7.72
N VAL A 325 8.63 11.50 -6.74
CA VAL A 325 10.08 11.38 -6.98
C VAL A 325 10.35 10.31 -8.02
N VAL A 326 9.70 9.14 -7.93
CA VAL A 326 9.82 8.08 -8.95
C VAL A 326 9.36 8.57 -10.32
N GLU A 327 8.21 9.24 -10.39
CA GLU A 327 7.68 9.83 -11.62
C GLU A 327 8.68 10.83 -12.24
N TYR A 328 9.28 11.70 -11.41
CA TYR A 328 10.28 12.67 -11.84
C TYR A 328 11.53 11.97 -12.42
N LEU A 329 12.05 10.95 -11.71
CA LEU A 329 13.21 10.18 -12.14
C LEU A 329 12.95 9.48 -13.48
N VAL A 330 11.81 8.80 -13.62
CA VAL A 330 11.43 8.14 -14.87
C VAL A 330 11.28 9.13 -16.01
N LYS A 331 10.61 10.27 -15.78
CA LYS A 331 10.35 11.28 -16.79
C LYS A 331 11.63 11.92 -17.34
N ASN A 332 12.62 12.16 -16.48
CA ASN A 332 13.82 12.91 -16.87
C ASN A 332 15.02 12.02 -17.19
N PHE A 333 15.09 10.80 -16.63
CA PHE A 333 16.23 9.88 -16.78
C PHE A 333 15.86 8.52 -17.40
N GLY A 334 14.56 8.32 -17.71
CA GLY A 334 14.06 7.09 -18.33
C GLY A 334 13.74 5.97 -17.32
N GLU A 335 12.94 4.99 -17.76
CA GLU A 335 12.54 3.85 -16.93
C GLU A 335 13.75 3.00 -16.46
N GLU A 336 14.78 2.87 -17.28
CA GLU A 336 16.00 2.15 -16.92
C GLU A 336 16.73 2.71 -15.70
N CYS A 337 16.56 4.01 -15.41
CA CYS A 337 17.17 4.65 -14.24
C CYS A 337 16.74 3.92 -12.95
N ILE A 338 15.45 3.65 -12.78
CA ILE A 338 14.93 2.93 -11.61
C ILE A 338 15.49 1.50 -11.54
N SER A 339 15.49 0.77 -12.66
CA SER A 339 16.02 -0.60 -12.69
C SER A 339 17.50 -0.68 -12.29
N LYS A 340 18.32 0.29 -12.73
CA LYS A 340 19.75 0.39 -12.39
C LYS A 340 19.97 0.76 -10.93
N ILE A 341 19.14 1.69 -10.38
CA ILE A 341 19.17 2.03 -8.96
C ILE A 341 18.85 0.77 -8.12
N LEU A 342 17.81 0.01 -8.47
CA LEU A 342 17.45 -1.22 -7.76
C LEU A 342 18.58 -2.27 -7.81
N GLN A 343 19.28 -2.40 -8.94
CA GLN A 343 20.42 -3.30 -9.06
C GLN A 343 21.54 -2.91 -8.10
N ASP A 344 21.94 -1.64 -8.09
CA ASP A 344 23.01 -1.14 -7.21
C ASP A 344 22.65 -1.30 -5.73
N LEU A 345 21.39 -1.11 -5.37
CA LEU A 345 20.90 -1.38 -4.01
C LEU A 345 21.06 -2.87 -3.65
N GLY A 346 20.73 -3.78 -4.58
CA GLY A 346 20.91 -5.23 -4.40
C GLY A 346 22.37 -5.62 -4.19
N GLU A 347 23.32 -4.87 -4.77
CA GLU A 347 24.75 -4.99 -4.59
C GLU A 347 25.27 -4.31 -3.31
N GLY A 348 24.38 -3.62 -2.58
CA GLY A 348 24.68 -2.99 -1.28
C GLY A 348 25.06 -1.52 -1.35
N MET A 349 24.85 -0.85 -2.48
CA MET A 349 25.05 0.60 -2.60
C MET A 349 23.95 1.35 -1.83
N PHE A 350 24.29 2.49 -1.23
CA PHE A 350 23.28 3.34 -0.59
C PHE A 350 22.46 4.11 -1.62
N ILE A 351 21.18 4.31 -1.33
CA ILE A 351 20.21 4.92 -2.24
C ILE A 351 20.68 6.28 -2.79
N ASN A 352 21.21 7.15 -1.95
CA ASN A 352 21.65 8.47 -2.36
C ASN A 352 22.80 8.40 -3.39
N ILE A 353 23.73 7.45 -3.18
CA ILE A 353 24.84 7.21 -4.13
C ILE A 353 24.34 6.60 -5.43
N ALA A 354 23.38 5.66 -5.35
CA ALA A 354 22.77 5.05 -6.53
C ALA A 354 22.00 6.08 -7.37
N ILE A 355 21.29 7.01 -6.72
CA ILE A 355 20.61 8.12 -7.40
C ILE A 355 21.64 9.03 -8.10
N GLU A 356 22.70 9.43 -7.42
CA GLU A 356 23.73 10.28 -8.03
C GLU A 356 24.45 9.60 -9.21
N LYS A 357 24.61 8.29 -9.14
CA LYS A 357 25.24 7.50 -10.21
C LYS A 357 24.37 7.40 -11.47
N HIS A 358 23.06 7.29 -11.33
CA HIS A 358 22.15 6.98 -12.44
C HIS A 358 21.25 8.16 -12.86
N ALA A 359 21.18 9.21 -12.09
CA ALA A 359 20.38 10.39 -12.38
C ALA A 359 21.23 11.67 -12.35
N THR A 360 21.26 12.37 -11.22
CA THR A 360 22.03 13.60 -11.03
C THR A 360 22.39 13.78 -9.55
N LYS A 361 23.20 14.78 -9.24
CA LYS A 361 23.55 15.13 -7.86
C LYS A 361 22.29 15.42 -7.03
N LEU A 362 22.34 15.04 -5.75
CA LEU A 362 21.17 15.17 -4.87
C LEU A 362 20.67 16.62 -4.73
N ASP A 363 21.57 17.59 -4.66
CA ASP A 363 21.18 19.01 -4.55
C ASP A 363 20.44 19.48 -5.81
N GLU A 364 20.94 19.11 -7.00
CA GLU A 364 20.30 19.41 -8.30
C GLU A 364 18.94 18.68 -8.42
N LEU A 365 18.90 17.42 -7.97
CA LEU A 365 17.66 16.65 -7.93
C LEU A 365 16.62 17.32 -7.03
N GLN A 366 17.03 17.74 -5.83
CA GLN A 366 16.13 18.36 -4.85
C GLN A 366 15.51 19.65 -5.39
N GLU A 367 16.31 20.51 -6.01
CA GLU A 367 15.85 21.78 -6.59
C GLU A 367 14.84 21.50 -7.71
N ALA A 368 15.22 20.71 -8.71
CA ALA A 368 14.39 20.41 -9.87
C ALA A 368 13.14 19.60 -9.51
N PHE A 369 13.22 18.67 -8.54
CA PHE A 369 12.04 17.96 -8.04
C PHE A 369 11.08 18.90 -7.31
N THR A 370 11.61 19.84 -6.52
CA THR A 370 10.77 20.83 -5.83
C THR A 370 9.99 21.69 -6.82
N GLU A 371 10.64 22.18 -7.88
CA GLU A 371 9.98 22.92 -8.96
C GLU A 371 8.90 22.05 -9.64
N PHE A 372 9.22 20.79 -9.96
CA PHE A 372 8.28 19.86 -10.59
C PHE A 372 7.04 19.61 -9.71
N ALA A 373 7.22 19.36 -8.42
CA ALA A 373 6.12 19.10 -7.48
C ALA A 373 5.27 20.37 -7.26
N THR A 374 5.92 21.54 -7.13
CA THR A 374 5.26 22.83 -6.99
C THR A 374 4.41 23.15 -8.22
N ALA A 375 4.95 22.99 -9.43
CA ALA A 375 4.19 23.20 -10.66
C ALA A 375 2.96 22.30 -10.76
N LYS A 376 3.06 21.02 -10.32
CA LYS A 376 1.89 20.12 -10.25
C LYS A 376 0.86 20.59 -9.22
N ALA A 377 1.31 21.06 -8.06
CA ALA A 377 0.42 21.57 -7.02
C ALA A 377 -0.29 22.86 -7.45
N GLU A 378 0.40 23.78 -8.10
CA GLU A 378 -0.17 25.01 -8.65
C GLU A 378 -1.20 24.73 -9.76
N ALA A 379 -0.91 23.75 -10.63
CA ALA A 379 -1.83 23.34 -11.70
C ALA A 379 -3.06 22.58 -11.18
N PHE A 380 -3.01 22.03 -9.96
CA PHE A 380 -4.12 21.28 -9.39
C PHE A 380 -5.24 22.24 -8.97
N ALA A 381 -6.39 22.15 -9.63
CA ALA A 381 -7.56 22.98 -9.36
C ALA A 381 -7.22 24.49 -9.28
N ALA A 382 -6.42 24.98 -10.25
CA ALA A 382 -5.79 26.30 -10.22
C ALA A 382 -6.77 27.50 -10.08
N GLU A 383 -8.00 27.32 -10.57
CA GLU A 383 -9.04 28.35 -10.50
C GLU A 383 -9.96 28.20 -9.28
N ALA A 384 -9.82 27.08 -8.55
CA ALA A 384 -10.65 26.78 -7.40
C ALA A 384 -10.11 27.42 -6.13
N ASP A 385 -11.01 27.97 -5.31
CA ASP A 385 -10.74 28.22 -3.91
C ASP A 385 -11.04 26.96 -3.11
N LEU A 386 -10.01 26.33 -2.55
CA LEU A 386 -10.07 25.10 -1.77
C LEU A 386 -10.17 25.36 -0.27
N ALA A 387 -10.10 26.61 0.18
CA ALA A 387 -10.15 26.96 1.59
C ALA A 387 -11.53 26.62 2.20
N ARG A 388 -11.51 26.15 3.44
CA ARG A 388 -12.73 26.07 4.24
C ARG A 388 -12.87 27.35 5.07
N PRO A 389 -14.04 28.01 5.06
CA PRO A 389 -14.25 29.16 5.90
C PRO A 389 -14.15 28.77 7.39
N ASN A 390 -13.75 29.72 8.21
CA ASN A 390 -13.76 29.54 9.65
C ASN A 390 -15.22 29.32 10.11
N PRO A 391 -15.54 28.24 10.84
CA PRO A 391 -16.89 27.98 11.33
C PRO A 391 -17.48 29.07 12.23
N LEU A 392 -16.64 29.96 12.80
CA LEU A 392 -17.07 31.13 13.55
C LEU A 392 -17.51 32.30 12.67
N GLU A 393 -17.06 32.33 11.42
CA GLU A 393 -17.40 33.35 10.42
C GLU A 393 -18.56 32.90 9.55
N VAL A 394 -18.55 31.64 9.12
CA VAL A 394 -19.60 31.01 8.34
C VAL A 394 -20.09 29.76 9.05
N ASN A 395 -21.26 29.84 9.66
CA ASN A 395 -21.87 28.69 10.31
C ASN A 395 -22.22 27.61 9.28
N PRO A 396 -21.61 26.40 9.32
CA PRO A 396 -21.81 25.36 8.31
C PRO A 396 -23.23 24.74 8.32
N ILE A 397 -24.08 25.09 9.29
CA ILE A 397 -25.47 24.64 9.40
C ILE A 397 -26.43 25.71 8.86
N ASP A 398 -26.00 26.96 8.77
CA ASP A 398 -26.82 28.06 8.28
C ASP A 398 -26.76 28.15 6.75
N LYS A 399 -27.80 27.65 6.10
CA LYS A 399 -27.91 27.60 4.65
C LYS A 399 -27.78 28.99 4.01
N ASN A 400 -28.33 30.03 4.63
CA ASN A 400 -28.26 31.40 4.09
C ASN A 400 -26.83 31.95 4.19
N ALA A 401 -26.18 31.79 5.33
CA ALA A 401 -24.79 32.21 5.51
C ALA A 401 -23.84 31.54 4.48
N ILE A 402 -24.12 30.29 4.10
CA ILE A 402 -23.32 29.57 3.08
C ILE A 402 -23.57 30.17 1.69
N VAL A 403 -24.83 30.49 1.37
CA VAL A 403 -25.17 31.13 0.07
C VAL A 403 -24.54 32.52 -0.02
N ASP A 404 -24.68 33.35 1.02
CA ASP A 404 -24.05 34.68 1.08
C ASP A 404 -22.53 34.58 0.91
N TRP A 405 -21.91 33.59 1.59
CA TRP A 405 -20.48 33.33 1.43
C TRP A 405 -20.12 32.93 -0.01
N LEU A 406 -20.94 32.12 -0.66
CA LEU A 406 -20.71 31.69 -2.05
C LEU A 406 -20.82 32.86 -3.04
N GLU A 407 -21.68 33.82 -2.78
CA GLU A 407 -21.78 35.04 -3.62
C GLU A 407 -20.46 35.82 -3.60
N ASP A 408 -19.84 35.98 -2.43
CA ASP A 408 -18.56 36.66 -2.27
C ASP A 408 -17.36 35.80 -2.73
N ASN A 409 -17.48 34.46 -2.64
CA ASN A 409 -16.43 33.50 -2.96
C ASN A 409 -16.89 32.48 -4.02
N PRO A 410 -17.16 32.91 -5.25
CA PRO A 410 -17.88 32.11 -6.24
C PRO A 410 -17.14 30.84 -6.71
N ASN A 411 -15.83 30.74 -6.51
CA ASN A 411 -15.02 29.58 -6.87
C ASN A 411 -14.69 28.67 -5.65
N ASN A 412 -15.29 28.94 -4.49
CA ASN A 412 -15.04 28.16 -3.29
C ASN A 412 -15.74 26.80 -3.39
N ILE A 413 -14.95 25.72 -3.42
CA ILE A 413 -15.43 24.34 -3.61
C ILE A 413 -16.30 23.88 -2.44
N TRP A 414 -15.93 24.23 -1.20
CA TRP A 414 -16.72 23.85 -0.03
C TRP A 414 -18.12 24.50 -0.07
N ALA A 415 -18.20 25.79 -0.36
CA ALA A 415 -19.47 26.52 -0.43
C ALA A 415 -20.33 26.02 -1.59
N LEU A 416 -19.74 25.82 -2.79
CA LEU A 416 -20.43 25.23 -3.96
C LEU A 416 -21.05 23.87 -3.59
N ASN A 417 -20.25 22.93 -3.07
CA ASN A 417 -20.72 21.58 -2.79
C ASN A 417 -21.76 21.56 -1.67
N THR A 418 -21.60 22.41 -0.64
CA THR A 418 -22.56 22.49 0.48
C THR A 418 -23.88 23.11 0.05
N THR A 419 -23.84 24.18 -0.76
CA THR A 419 -25.05 24.76 -1.35
C THR A 419 -25.77 23.75 -2.26
N CYS A 420 -25.03 23.02 -3.08
CA CYS A 420 -25.61 21.97 -3.92
C CYS A 420 -26.25 20.84 -3.11
N ALA A 421 -25.60 20.40 -2.04
CA ALA A 421 -26.16 19.37 -1.15
C ALA A 421 -27.50 19.84 -0.51
N ASN A 422 -27.57 21.13 -0.09
CA ASN A 422 -28.80 21.72 0.43
C ASN A 422 -29.91 21.78 -0.62
N LEU A 423 -29.58 22.18 -1.87
CA LEU A 423 -30.54 22.24 -2.98
C LEU A 423 -31.07 20.83 -3.35
N ILE A 424 -30.19 19.82 -3.37
CA ILE A 424 -30.57 18.42 -3.59
C ILE A 424 -31.53 17.93 -2.48
N GLU A 425 -31.23 18.22 -1.21
CA GLU A 425 -32.09 17.89 -0.08
C GLU A 425 -33.49 18.55 -0.20
N GLU A 426 -33.54 19.75 -0.78
CA GLU A 426 -34.78 20.51 -1.02
C GLU A 426 -35.46 20.15 -2.36
N GLU A 427 -34.97 19.12 -3.07
CA GLU A 427 -35.46 18.68 -4.39
C GLU A 427 -35.39 19.79 -5.48
N LYS A 428 -34.55 20.80 -5.29
CA LYS A 428 -34.30 21.89 -6.24
C LYS A 428 -33.22 21.50 -7.27
N PHE A 429 -33.44 20.39 -7.94
CA PHE A 429 -32.46 19.79 -8.84
C PHE A 429 -32.00 20.72 -9.97
N ALA A 430 -32.93 21.46 -10.60
CA ALA A 430 -32.61 22.38 -11.69
C ALA A 430 -31.70 23.53 -11.25
N GLU A 431 -31.82 23.99 -10.00
CA GLU A 431 -30.98 25.07 -9.44
C GLU A 431 -29.59 24.55 -9.07
N ALA A 432 -29.48 23.28 -8.66
CA ALA A 432 -28.22 22.66 -8.29
C ALA A 432 -27.28 22.39 -9.49
N ILE A 433 -27.83 22.06 -10.67
CA ILE A 433 -27.05 21.64 -11.86
C ILE A 433 -25.93 22.64 -12.21
N PRO A 434 -26.20 23.95 -12.44
CA PRO A 434 -25.17 24.90 -12.88
C PRO A 434 -24.05 25.07 -11.83
N LEU A 435 -24.36 24.92 -10.54
CA LEU A 435 -23.38 25.01 -9.47
C LEU A 435 -22.52 23.73 -9.40
N LEU A 436 -23.12 22.56 -9.58
CA LEU A 436 -22.43 21.28 -9.65
C LEU A 436 -21.48 21.20 -10.84
N GLU A 437 -21.93 21.61 -12.02
CA GLU A 437 -21.10 21.70 -13.22
C GLU A 437 -19.92 22.66 -13.02
N ARG A 438 -20.15 23.78 -12.33
CA ARG A 438 -19.09 24.70 -11.95
C ARG A 438 -18.09 24.06 -11.00
N SER A 439 -18.55 23.39 -9.95
CA SER A 439 -17.69 22.69 -9.00
C SER A 439 -16.83 21.64 -9.70
N ILE A 440 -17.41 20.84 -10.59
CA ILE A 440 -16.68 19.82 -11.38
C ILE A 440 -15.64 20.50 -12.30
N ARG A 441 -15.98 21.58 -12.96
CA ARG A 441 -15.08 22.31 -13.85
C ARG A 441 -13.88 22.90 -13.10
N LEU A 442 -14.11 23.45 -11.90
CA LEU A 442 -13.06 24.02 -11.04
C LEU A 442 -12.16 22.93 -10.45
N HIS A 443 -12.72 21.80 -10.05
CA HIS A 443 -11.98 20.67 -9.46
C HIS A 443 -12.51 19.33 -9.98
N PRO A 444 -12.04 18.86 -11.16
CA PRO A 444 -12.60 17.68 -11.83
C PRO A 444 -12.26 16.34 -11.19
N ARG A 445 -11.38 16.28 -10.18
CA ARG A 445 -10.97 15.03 -9.52
C ARG A 445 -11.58 14.86 -8.13
N GLN A 446 -12.76 15.40 -7.88
CA GLN A 446 -13.47 15.21 -6.62
C GLN A 446 -14.06 13.80 -6.55
N ARG A 447 -13.64 13.02 -5.55
CA ARG A 447 -14.01 11.62 -5.34
C ARG A 447 -15.01 11.43 -4.20
N GLY A 448 -15.56 10.22 -4.10
CA GLY A 448 -16.45 9.78 -3.02
C GLY A 448 -17.93 9.95 -3.32
N GLY A 449 -18.77 9.32 -2.52
CA GLY A 449 -20.23 9.24 -2.73
C GLY A 449 -20.96 10.59 -2.67
N ASN A 450 -20.41 11.57 -1.96
CA ASN A 450 -20.94 12.92 -1.87
C ASN A 450 -20.22 13.89 -2.83
N SER A 451 -19.54 13.37 -3.85
CA SER A 451 -18.89 14.18 -4.87
C SER A 451 -19.93 14.94 -5.70
N PRO A 452 -19.56 16.08 -6.31
CA PRO A 452 -20.47 16.80 -7.19
C PRO A 452 -20.95 15.94 -8.37
N TYR A 453 -20.19 14.93 -8.79
CA TYR A 453 -20.64 13.97 -9.82
C TYR A 453 -21.84 13.15 -9.36
N GLY A 454 -21.82 12.62 -8.12
CA GLY A 454 -22.93 11.85 -7.56
C GLY A 454 -24.20 12.69 -7.43
N MET A 455 -24.06 13.92 -6.94
CA MET A 455 -25.18 14.87 -6.84
C MET A 455 -25.72 15.28 -8.22
N LEU A 456 -24.85 15.52 -9.19
CA LEU A 456 -25.23 15.92 -10.54
C LEU A 456 -25.95 14.79 -11.29
N SER A 457 -25.45 13.55 -11.16
CA SER A 457 -26.12 12.38 -11.76
C SER A 457 -27.51 12.16 -11.15
N MET A 458 -27.66 12.37 -9.83
CA MET A 458 -28.97 12.33 -9.17
C MET A 458 -29.90 13.41 -9.70
N ALA A 459 -29.43 14.65 -9.82
CA ALA A 459 -30.24 15.78 -10.32
C ALA A 459 -30.76 15.51 -11.74
N PHE A 460 -29.90 15.04 -12.65
CA PHE A 460 -30.32 14.68 -14.01
C PHE A 460 -31.31 13.53 -14.05
N ARG A 461 -31.12 12.52 -13.19
CA ARG A 461 -32.05 11.38 -13.10
C ARG A 461 -33.44 11.82 -12.65
N GLU A 462 -33.53 12.63 -11.59
CA GLU A 462 -34.81 13.11 -11.06
C GLU A 462 -35.56 14.02 -12.04
N LEU A 463 -34.83 14.72 -12.93
CA LEU A 463 -35.39 15.53 -14.02
C LEU A 463 -35.67 14.73 -15.30
N GLY A 464 -35.39 13.41 -15.33
CA GLY A 464 -35.60 12.55 -16.50
C GLY A 464 -34.61 12.80 -17.65
N GLN A 465 -33.47 13.41 -17.40
CA GLN A 465 -32.42 13.74 -18.37
C GLN A 465 -31.40 12.58 -18.46
N ALA A 466 -31.79 11.49 -19.09
CA ALA A 466 -31.06 10.21 -19.05
C ALA A 466 -29.72 10.23 -19.82
N ASP A 467 -29.58 11.06 -20.85
CA ASP A 467 -28.33 11.15 -21.61
C ASP A 467 -27.28 11.99 -20.84
N GLU A 468 -27.73 13.04 -20.18
CA GLU A 468 -26.90 13.87 -19.30
C GLU A 468 -26.46 13.09 -18.05
N GLU A 469 -27.37 12.32 -17.41
CA GLU A 469 -27.04 11.38 -16.33
C GLU A 469 -25.91 10.45 -16.75
N LEU A 470 -26.06 9.80 -17.91
CA LEU A 470 -25.05 8.85 -18.42
C LEU A 470 -23.69 9.52 -18.61
N ALA A 471 -23.65 10.69 -19.25
CA ALA A 471 -22.39 11.42 -19.52
C ALA A 471 -21.65 11.77 -18.23
N VAL A 472 -22.37 12.18 -17.18
CA VAL A 472 -21.78 12.48 -15.86
C VAL A 472 -21.27 11.22 -15.18
N LEU A 473 -22.03 10.13 -15.20
CA LEU A 473 -21.62 8.85 -14.61
C LEU A 473 -20.38 8.28 -15.31
N GLU A 474 -20.30 8.36 -16.64
CA GLU A 474 -19.11 7.93 -17.38
C GLU A 474 -17.88 8.78 -17.03
N SER A 475 -18.04 10.09 -16.91
CA SER A 475 -16.97 11.00 -16.48
C SER A 475 -16.51 10.65 -15.07
N TRP A 476 -17.43 10.41 -14.14
CA TRP A 476 -17.12 10.00 -12.77
C TRP A 476 -16.36 8.68 -12.74
N ALA A 477 -16.75 7.70 -13.55
CA ALA A 477 -16.08 6.41 -13.64
C ALA A 477 -14.62 6.49 -14.13
N THR A 478 -14.16 7.61 -14.70
CA THR A 478 -12.75 7.77 -15.06
C THR A 478 -11.82 8.06 -13.86
N ILE A 479 -12.38 8.57 -12.77
CA ILE A 479 -11.65 9.01 -11.57
C ILE A 479 -11.97 8.19 -10.31
N GLU A 480 -13.02 7.39 -10.36
CA GLU A 480 -13.52 6.62 -9.22
C GLU A 480 -13.56 5.13 -9.57
N ASP A 481 -13.04 4.26 -8.71
CA ASP A 481 -12.96 2.81 -8.94
C ASP A 481 -13.55 1.96 -7.82
N SER A 482 -14.03 2.60 -6.75
CA SER A 482 -14.57 1.91 -5.58
C SER A 482 -16.07 2.18 -5.33
N ALA A 483 -16.67 3.14 -6.05
CA ALA A 483 -18.07 3.52 -5.89
C ALA A 483 -19.01 2.50 -6.56
N THR A 484 -19.38 1.45 -5.84
CA THR A 484 -20.24 0.35 -6.36
C THR A 484 -21.57 0.83 -6.93
N LYS A 485 -22.23 1.83 -6.31
CA LYS A 485 -23.49 2.40 -6.81
C LYS A 485 -23.35 3.09 -8.16
N LEU A 486 -22.20 3.73 -8.44
CA LEU A 486 -21.90 4.30 -9.74
C LEU A 486 -21.91 3.22 -10.84
N TYR A 487 -21.17 2.14 -10.61
CA TYR A 487 -21.08 1.05 -11.59
C TYR A 487 -22.40 0.30 -11.76
N GLU A 488 -23.15 0.09 -10.67
CA GLU A 488 -24.48 -0.51 -10.73
C GLU A 488 -25.40 0.30 -11.64
N ARG A 489 -25.46 1.62 -11.44
CA ARG A 489 -26.30 2.51 -12.26
C ARG A 489 -25.88 2.56 -13.73
N LEU A 490 -24.58 2.62 -13.99
CA LEU A 490 -24.05 2.55 -15.37
C LEU A 490 -24.41 1.23 -16.06
N MET A 491 -24.30 0.08 -15.36
CA MET A 491 -24.68 -1.21 -15.91
C MET A 491 -26.18 -1.29 -16.22
N GLU A 492 -27.06 -0.72 -15.38
CA GLU A 492 -28.50 -0.65 -15.64
C GLU A 492 -28.79 0.13 -16.94
N ILE A 493 -28.26 1.36 -17.07
CA ILE A 493 -28.47 2.22 -18.23
C ILE A 493 -27.96 1.54 -19.52
N HIS A 494 -26.75 0.98 -19.48
CA HIS A 494 -26.20 0.28 -20.65
C HIS A 494 -26.95 -1.02 -21.00
N ALA A 495 -27.47 -1.73 -20.00
CA ALA A 495 -28.29 -2.92 -20.23
C ALA A 495 -29.64 -2.58 -20.90
N GLU A 496 -30.31 -1.52 -20.47
CA GLU A 496 -31.51 -0.98 -21.12
C GLU A 496 -31.24 -0.60 -22.59
N ARG A 497 -30.07 -0.04 -22.88
CA ARG A 497 -29.61 0.30 -24.22
C ARG A 497 -29.04 -0.89 -25.00
N LYS A 498 -29.00 -2.10 -24.39
CA LYS A 498 -28.41 -3.32 -24.97
C LYS A 498 -26.94 -3.20 -25.38
N ALA A 499 -26.21 -2.28 -24.73
CA ALA A 499 -24.78 -2.08 -24.93
C ALA A 499 -23.94 -3.10 -24.12
N TRP A 500 -24.09 -4.38 -24.45
CA TRP A 500 -23.54 -5.51 -23.68
C TRP A 500 -22.02 -5.47 -23.48
N PRO A 501 -21.18 -5.01 -24.43
CA PRO A 501 -19.74 -4.87 -24.20
C PRO A 501 -19.44 -3.91 -23.05
N GLU A 502 -20.19 -2.79 -22.93
CA GLU A 502 -20.02 -1.82 -21.84
C GLU A 502 -20.49 -2.40 -20.50
N VAL A 503 -21.62 -3.15 -20.52
CA VAL A 503 -22.08 -3.85 -19.31
C VAL A 503 -21.03 -4.81 -18.80
N ASP A 504 -20.37 -5.61 -19.66
CA ASP A 504 -19.29 -6.53 -19.26
C ASP A 504 -18.08 -5.77 -18.67
N ARG A 505 -17.66 -4.70 -19.33
CA ARG A 505 -16.55 -3.85 -18.87
C ARG A 505 -16.83 -3.27 -17.48
N LEU A 506 -18.03 -2.73 -17.29
CA LEU A 506 -18.45 -2.12 -16.02
C LEU A 506 -18.65 -3.16 -14.91
N ALA A 507 -19.18 -4.35 -15.25
CA ALA A 507 -19.33 -5.44 -14.29
C ALA A 507 -17.97 -5.94 -13.77
N LYS A 508 -16.93 -5.95 -14.62
CA LYS A 508 -15.55 -6.25 -14.20
C LYS A 508 -14.97 -5.15 -13.30
N ARG A 509 -15.30 -3.89 -13.55
CA ARG A 509 -14.90 -2.78 -12.66
C ARG A 509 -15.63 -2.81 -11.32
N PHE A 510 -16.92 -3.11 -11.31
CA PHE A 510 -17.67 -3.37 -10.09
C PHE A 510 -17.05 -4.53 -9.29
N PHE A 511 -16.71 -5.62 -9.97
CA PHE A 511 -16.09 -6.79 -9.37
C PHE A 511 -14.72 -6.46 -8.72
N SER A 512 -13.92 -5.58 -9.31
CA SER A 512 -12.66 -5.13 -8.69
C SER A 512 -12.88 -4.25 -7.46
N ALA A 513 -14.02 -3.58 -7.34
CA ALA A 513 -14.40 -2.83 -6.15
C ALA A 513 -15.03 -3.74 -5.07
N ASN A 514 -15.86 -4.70 -5.47
CA ASN A 514 -16.54 -5.61 -4.55
C ASN A 514 -16.80 -6.99 -5.20
N PRO A 515 -15.86 -7.93 -5.11
CA PRO A 515 -16.01 -9.27 -5.68
C PRO A 515 -17.03 -10.15 -4.95
N LEU A 516 -17.41 -9.78 -3.73
CA LEU A 516 -18.38 -10.53 -2.90
C LEU A 516 -19.83 -10.19 -3.25
N SER A 517 -20.05 -9.11 -4.00
CA SER A 517 -21.40 -8.71 -4.39
C SER A 517 -21.95 -9.58 -5.52
N PRO A 518 -23.18 -10.11 -5.40
CA PRO A 518 -23.82 -10.86 -6.49
C PRO A 518 -24.14 -9.99 -7.72
N ILE A 519 -24.12 -8.65 -7.59
CA ILE A 519 -24.51 -7.73 -8.66
C ILE A 519 -23.61 -7.88 -9.88
N SER A 520 -22.27 -7.81 -9.70
CA SER A 520 -21.33 -7.97 -10.81
C SER A 520 -21.50 -9.30 -11.53
N HIS A 521 -21.66 -10.40 -10.78
CA HIS A 521 -21.84 -11.75 -11.34
C HIS A 521 -23.14 -11.86 -12.11
N ARG A 522 -24.22 -11.23 -11.64
CA ARG A 522 -25.52 -11.20 -12.38
C ARG A 522 -25.38 -10.49 -13.72
N PHE A 523 -24.73 -9.32 -13.75
CA PHE A 523 -24.52 -8.58 -14.99
C PHE A 523 -23.56 -9.29 -15.94
N MET A 524 -22.49 -9.93 -15.45
CA MET A 524 -21.61 -10.77 -16.26
C MET A 524 -22.35 -11.96 -16.87
N ALA A 525 -23.16 -12.66 -16.08
CA ALA A 525 -23.98 -13.78 -16.57
C ALA A 525 -25.00 -13.33 -17.61
N LEU A 526 -25.70 -12.22 -17.36
CA LEU A 526 -26.66 -11.62 -18.29
C LEU A 526 -25.98 -11.26 -19.62
N THR A 527 -24.84 -10.58 -19.57
CA THR A 527 -24.10 -10.20 -20.78
C THR A 527 -23.66 -11.42 -21.58
N ALA A 528 -23.10 -12.44 -20.92
CA ALA A 528 -22.67 -13.67 -21.57
C ALA A 528 -23.84 -14.39 -22.25
N GLN A 529 -25.03 -14.42 -21.61
CA GLN A 529 -26.27 -14.96 -22.19
C GLN A 529 -26.72 -14.17 -23.43
N GLN A 530 -26.74 -12.84 -23.34
CA GLN A 530 -27.21 -11.97 -24.41
C GLN A 530 -26.27 -11.96 -25.64
N THR A 531 -24.97 -12.18 -25.41
CA THR A 531 -23.97 -12.25 -26.47
C THR A 531 -23.75 -13.67 -27.01
N GLY A 532 -24.47 -14.66 -26.48
CA GLY A 532 -24.33 -16.07 -26.89
C GLY A 532 -23.02 -16.74 -26.43
N ASN A 533 -22.28 -16.13 -25.52
CA ASN A 533 -21.04 -16.69 -24.98
C ASN A 533 -21.34 -17.62 -23.79
N THR A 534 -21.83 -18.80 -24.07
CA THR A 534 -22.22 -19.78 -23.03
C THR A 534 -21.06 -20.19 -22.12
N ALA A 535 -19.84 -20.24 -22.63
CA ALA A 535 -18.66 -20.56 -21.81
C ALA A 535 -18.42 -19.50 -20.73
N ALA A 536 -18.59 -18.22 -21.07
CA ALA A 536 -18.44 -17.11 -20.12
C ALA A 536 -19.59 -17.02 -19.09
N THR A 537 -20.72 -17.70 -19.33
CA THR A 537 -21.87 -17.70 -18.40
C THR A 537 -21.63 -18.63 -17.20
N VAL A 538 -20.86 -19.69 -17.36
CA VAL A 538 -20.70 -20.77 -16.36
C VAL A 538 -20.10 -20.25 -15.06
N ARG A 539 -19.00 -19.49 -15.14
CA ARG A 539 -18.28 -19.01 -13.97
C ARG A 539 -19.11 -18.02 -13.12
N PRO A 540 -19.70 -16.95 -13.69
CA PRO A 540 -20.58 -16.06 -12.94
C PRO A 540 -21.79 -16.75 -12.32
N LEU A 541 -22.42 -17.70 -13.03
CA LEU A 541 -23.56 -18.44 -12.48
C LEU A 541 -23.17 -19.33 -11.31
N LYS A 542 -22.02 -20.01 -11.36
CA LYS A 542 -21.52 -20.80 -10.22
C LYS A 542 -21.28 -19.95 -8.97
N ARG A 543 -20.95 -18.68 -9.13
CA ARG A 543 -20.73 -17.73 -8.03
C ARG A 543 -22.02 -17.17 -7.45
N LEU A 544 -23.13 -17.32 -8.16
CA LEU A 544 -24.47 -16.92 -7.68
C LEU A 544 -25.18 -18.04 -6.91
N LEU A 545 -24.70 -19.28 -7.01
CA LEU A 545 -25.18 -20.45 -6.29
C LEU A 545 -24.48 -20.60 -4.93
#